data_3c70defa2ee7827f57f0e808149db68b
#
_entry.id   3c70defa2ee7827f57f0e808149db68b
#
_cell.length_a   1.000
_cell.length_b   1.000
_cell.length_c   1.000
_cell.angle_alpha   90.00
_cell.angle_beta   90.00
_cell.angle_gamma   90.00
#
_symmetry.space_group_name_H-M   'P 1'
#
loop_
_entity.id
_entity.type
_entity.pdbx_description
1 polymer ?
#
loop_
_entity_poly.entity_id
_entity_poly.type
_entity_poly.pdbx_seq_one_letter_code
_entity_poly.pdbx_strand_id
1 'polypeptide(L)'
;VQQDPVVQDAAPQDQAAVGLTPLRPEAFRTPYRDPLWDGPTDPILVPDHLTGEWVLFYTQRRAAQPGLTGVEWVHGTAIGVARSADGGLGWSYQGTLDGLVPPETELPATLWAPDVVRIGDQWIMYLTVLGGVRTDWTGNASIVQLASRDLATWEYLGAIDLDSPRVIDAAVALCGDGRYRLWYKDEARGSNTYSAVSDTPQDPSSWIQEGLTIPGRPHEGPKVFQLEGTYWMIVDEWRGQAIYRSDDAAGNWVPQEHLGGLILTQPERVDGRPVVGRHADVVPLAGQEDGRERALLVYFTHPHWGGEDIDTMAPEPKTRLSHVRAAVLEVRDGNLVCTEH
;
A
#
# COMPACT_ATOMS: atom_id res chain seq x y z
N VAL A 1 -38.38 -33.10 35.37
CA VAL A 1 -37.54 -32.04 34.89
C VAL A 1 -36.36 -32.70 34.20
N GLN A 2 -36.44 -32.77 32.90
CA GLN A 2 -35.40 -33.32 32.02
C GLN A 2 -34.42 -32.21 31.70
N GLN A 3 -33.15 -32.38 32.01
CA GLN A 3 -32.07 -31.46 31.65
C GLN A 3 -31.62 -31.76 30.20
N ASP A 4 -31.71 -30.76 29.32
CA ASP A 4 -31.15 -30.82 27.98
C ASP A 4 -29.62 -30.83 28.03
N PRO A 5 -28.93 -31.56 27.11
CA PRO A 5 -27.49 -31.63 27.07
C PRO A 5 -26.89 -30.30 26.60
N VAL A 6 -25.97 -29.77 27.38
CA VAL A 6 -25.09 -28.64 27.02
C VAL A 6 -24.26 -29.04 25.80
N VAL A 7 -24.52 -28.38 24.67
CA VAL A 7 -23.64 -28.44 23.50
C VAL A 7 -22.33 -27.74 23.87
N GLN A 8 -21.27 -28.50 24.04
CA GLN A 8 -19.92 -27.97 24.13
C GLN A 8 -19.54 -27.44 22.74
N ASP A 9 -19.40 -26.13 22.63
CA ASP A 9 -18.74 -25.49 21.47
C ASP A 9 -17.32 -26.08 21.35
N ALA A 10 -17.08 -26.79 20.27
CA ALA A 10 -15.76 -27.27 19.92
C ALA A 10 -14.87 -26.04 19.64
N ALA A 11 -13.79 -25.90 20.40
CA ALA A 11 -12.74 -24.93 20.14
C ALA A 11 -12.29 -25.06 18.66
N PRO A 12 -11.99 -23.95 17.98
CA PRO A 12 -11.49 -24.03 16.61
C PRO A 12 -10.20 -24.86 16.60
N GLN A 13 -10.18 -25.91 15.78
CA GLN A 13 -8.99 -26.73 15.58
C GLN A 13 -7.89 -25.82 15.03
N ASP A 14 -6.74 -25.77 15.71
CA ASP A 14 -5.49 -25.18 15.23
C ASP A 14 -5.20 -25.79 13.84
N GLN A 15 -5.54 -25.09 12.79
CA GLN A 15 -5.10 -25.45 11.45
C GLN A 15 -3.59 -25.22 11.42
N ALA A 16 -2.83 -26.30 11.27
CA ALA A 16 -1.38 -26.21 11.12
C ALA A 16 -1.06 -25.24 9.98
N ALA A 17 -0.25 -24.22 10.29
CA ALA A 17 0.15 -23.22 9.30
C ALA A 17 0.76 -23.92 8.09
N VAL A 18 0.21 -23.67 6.91
CA VAL A 18 0.77 -24.16 5.65
C VAL A 18 2.06 -23.38 5.38
N GLY A 19 3.12 -24.07 4.93
CA GLY A 19 4.38 -23.43 4.61
C GLY A 19 4.17 -22.39 3.49
N LEU A 20 4.49 -21.13 3.78
CA LEU A 20 4.43 -20.04 2.79
C LEU A 20 5.44 -20.29 1.68
N THR A 21 5.01 -20.21 0.42
CA THR A 21 5.93 -20.23 -0.72
C THR A 21 6.79 -18.97 -0.70
N PRO A 22 8.14 -19.06 -0.63
CA PRO A 22 8.98 -17.87 -0.58
C PRO A 22 8.78 -16.98 -1.81
N LEU A 23 8.75 -15.66 -1.61
CA LEU A 23 8.81 -14.68 -2.70
C LEU A 23 10.11 -14.86 -3.47
N ARG A 24 10.00 -14.75 -4.78
CA ARG A 24 11.13 -14.82 -5.69
C ARG A 24 11.60 -13.41 -6.08
N PRO A 25 12.92 -13.19 -6.23
CA PRO A 25 13.41 -11.93 -6.77
C PRO A 25 12.78 -11.56 -8.11
N GLU A 26 12.43 -12.55 -8.94
CA GLU A 26 11.79 -12.39 -10.25
C GLU A 26 10.25 -12.23 -10.18
N ALA A 27 9.67 -12.08 -8.98
CA ALA A 27 8.24 -11.80 -8.83
C ALA A 27 7.87 -10.57 -9.69
N PHE A 28 6.70 -10.62 -10.31
CA PHE A 28 6.22 -9.59 -11.25
C PHE A 28 7.13 -9.35 -12.47
N ARG A 29 8.02 -10.27 -12.85
CA ARG A 29 8.76 -10.18 -14.11
C ARG A 29 7.82 -10.02 -15.32
N THR A 30 6.67 -10.70 -15.27
CA THR A 30 5.51 -10.35 -16.08
C THR A 30 4.65 -9.41 -15.25
N PRO A 31 4.52 -8.13 -15.64
CA PRO A 31 3.73 -7.18 -14.87
C PRO A 31 2.29 -7.67 -14.66
N TYR A 32 1.78 -7.50 -13.44
CA TYR A 32 0.37 -7.80 -13.18
C TYR A 32 -0.52 -6.71 -13.77
N ARG A 33 -1.57 -7.13 -14.44
CA ARG A 33 -2.62 -6.29 -15.00
C ARG A 33 -3.97 -6.70 -14.43
N ASP A 34 -4.77 -5.74 -14.04
CA ASP A 34 -6.14 -6.00 -13.63
C ASP A 34 -6.99 -6.41 -14.84
N PRO A 35 -7.66 -7.59 -14.81
CA PRO A 35 -8.37 -8.10 -16.00
C PRO A 35 -9.67 -7.37 -16.29
N LEU A 36 -10.21 -6.59 -15.33
CA LEU A 36 -11.49 -5.91 -15.48
C LEU A 36 -11.30 -4.48 -16.00
N TRP A 37 -10.42 -3.71 -15.37
CA TRP A 37 -10.28 -2.28 -15.65
C TRP A 37 -8.87 -1.86 -16.08
N ASP A 38 -7.90 -2.78 -16.05
CA ASP A 38 -6.49 -2.53 -16.40
C ASP A 38 -5.86 -1.33 -15.67
N GLY A 39 -6.28 -1.16 -14.42
CA GLY A 39 -5.92 -0.01 -13.57
C GLY A 39 -5.50 -0.40 -12.15
N PRO A 40 -4.62 -1.42 -11.92
CA PRO A 40 -4.14 -1.74 -10.60
C PRO A 40 -3.11 -0.70 -10.14
N THR A 41 -3.35 -0.06 -8.99
CA THR A 41 -2.43 0.92 -8.39
C THR A 41 -2.30 0.67 -6.89
N ASP A 42 -1.36 1.34 -6.25
CA ASP A 42 -1.18 1.34 -4.80
C ASP A 42 -1.14 -0.10 -4.23
N PRO A 43 -0.24 -0.97 -4.74
CA PRO A 43 -0.20 -2.37 -4.38
C PRO A 43 0.30 -2.57 -2.95
N ILE A 44 -0.26 -3.57 -2.26
CA ILE A 44 0.29 -4.13 -1.04
C ILE A 44 0.33 -5.65 -1.12
N LEU A 45 1.42 -6.25 -0.67
CA LEU A 45 1.68 -7.67 -0.79
C LEU A 45 1.74 -8.33 0.59
N VAL A 46 0.84 -9.27 0.84
CA VAL A 46 0.63 -9.87 2.17
C VAL A 46 0.78 -11.39 2.12
N PRO A 47 1.53 -12.03 3.07
CA PRO A 47 1.59 -13.47 3.16
C PRO A 47 0.31 -14.04 3.79
N ASP A 48 -0.33 -14.97 3.10
CA ASP A 48 -1.45 -15.73 3.67
C ASP A 48 -0.93 -17.05 4.28
N HIS A 49 -0.73 -17.06 5.58
CA HIS A 49 -0.23 -18.24 6.30
C HIS A 49 -1.27 -19.36 6.42
N LEU A 50 -2.55 -19.12 6.09
CA LEU A 50 -3.58 -20.15 6.07
C LEU A 50 -3.52 -21.00 4.80
N THR A 51 -3.20 -20.36 3.67
CA THR A 51 -3.15 -21.02 2.36
C THR A 51 -1.73 -21.29 1.85
N GLY A 52 -0.73 -20.59 2.38
CA GLY A 52 0.66 -20.63 1.89
C GLY A 52 0.89 -19.78 0.64
N GLU A 53 -0.08 -18.96 0.26
CA GLU A 53 -0.04 -18.08 -0.91
C GLU A 53 0.33 -16.65 -0.53
N TRP A 54 0.70 -15.88 -1.54
CA TRP A 54 0.80 -14.42 -1.45
C TRP A 54 -0.48 -13.77 -1.96
N VAL A 55 -0.94 -12.74 -1.25
CA VAL A 55 -2.11 -11.93 -1.60
C VAL A 55 -1.66 -10.55 -1.99
N LEU A 56 -2.03 -10.12 -3.18
CA LEU A 56 -1.87 -8.76 -3.67
C LEU A 56 -3.22 -8.05 -3.51
N PHE A 57 -3.26 -7.03 -2.64
CA PHE A 57 -4.34 -6.04 -2.62
C PHE A 57 -3.90 -4.79 -3.38
N TYR A 58 -4.83 -4.13 -4.03
CA TYR A 58 -4.53 -2.93 -4.81
C TYR A 58 -5.79 -2.07 -5.02
N THR A 59 -5.61 -0.78 -5.21
CA THR A 59 -6.68 0.08 -5.70
C THR A 59 -7.04 -0.30 -7.13
N GLN A 60 -8.28 -0.74 -7.35
CA GLN A 60 -8.76 -1.11 -8.68
C GLN A 60 -9.33 0.13 -9.38
N ARG A 61 -8.46 0.95 -10.00
CA ARG A 61 -8.86 2.13 -10.77
C ARG A 61 -9.57 1.73 -12.05
N ARG A 62 -10.59 2.50 -12.43
CA ARG A 62 -11.44 2.24 -13.61
C ARG A 62 -10.81 2.74 -14.92
N ALA A 63 -9.52 2.46 -15.13
CA ALA A 63 -8.70 3.02 -16.20
C ALA A 63 -9.28 2.76 -17.61
N ALA A 64 -9.72 1.55 -17.89
CA ALA A 64 -10.29 1.15 -19.19
C ALA A 64 -11.79 1.46 -19.32
N GLN A 65 -12.46 1.98 -18.28
CA GLN A 65 -13.90 2.26 -18.35
C GLN A 65 -14.16 3.44 -19.28
N PRO A 66 -15.03 3.29 -20.32
CA PRO A 66 -15.35 4.37 -21.24
C PRO A 66 -16.31 5.39 -20.61
N GLY A 67 -16.33 6.60 -21.16
CA GLY A 67 -17.31 7.66 -20.82
C GLY A 67 -17.02 8.42 -19.53
N LEU A 68 -15.90 8.17 -18.86
CA LEU A 68 -15.48 8.88 -17.65
C LEU A 68 -14.82 10.22 -18.01
N THR A 69 -15.13 11.26 -17.23
CA THR A 69 -14.61 12.62 -17.40
C THR A 69 -13.69 13.01 -16.26
N GLY A 70 -12.73 13.92 -16.52
CA GLY A 70 -11.78 14.38 -15.52
C GLY A 70 -11.09 13.20 -14.83
N VAL A 71 -11.13 13.18 -13.50
CA VAL A 71 -10.54 12.11 -12.67
C VAL A 71 -11.54 11.07 -12.17
N GLU A 72 -12.73 10.98 -12.76
CA GLU A 72 -13.72 9.96 -12.36
C GLU A 72 -13.17 8.53 -12.39
N TRP A 73 -12.17 8.26 -13.21
CA TRP A 73 -11.55 6.93 -13.34
C TRP A 73 -10.78 6.47 -12.10
N VAL A 74 -10.37 7.40 -11.21
CA VAL A 74 -9.76 7.08 -9.92
C VAL A 74 -10.77 7.04 -8.79
N HIS A 75 -12.01 7.47 -9.01
CA HIS A 75 -13.10 7.42 -8.04
C HIS A 75 -14.03 6.22 -8.26
N GLY A 76 -14.87 5.91 -7.28
CA GLY A 76 -15.77 4.75 -7.30
C GLY A 76 -15.00 3.43 -7.44
N THR A 77 -13.82 3.38 -6.85
CA THR A 77 -12.88 2.25 -6.91
C THR A 77 -13.18 1.25 -5.79
N ALA A 78 -12.81 0.01 -6.02
CA ALA A 78 -12.79 -1.05 -5.01
C ALA A 78 -11.34 -1.47 -4.72
N ILE A 79 -11.15 -2.35 -3.74
CA ILE A 79 -9.87 -3.02 -3.51
C ILE A 79 -9.89 -4.35 -4.24
N GLY A 80 -9.05 -4.45 -5.27
CA GLY A 80 -8.85 -5.67 -6.04
C GLY A 80 -7.96 -6.65 -5.29
N VAL A 81 -8.17 -7.94 -5.57
CA VAL A 81 -7.45 -9.06 -4.96
C VAL A 81 -6.88 -9.95 -6.04
N ALA A 82 -5.59 -10.28 -5.93
CA ALA A 82 -4.98 -11.35 -6.70
C ALA A 82 -4.14 -12.25 -5.78
N ARG A 83 -3.98 -13.53 -6.15
CA ARG A 83 -3.22 -14.52 -5.37
C ARG A 83 -2.14 -15.17 -6.19
N SER A 84 -1.04 -15.53 -5.54
CA SER A 84 0.08 -16.25 -6.12
C SER A 84 0.50 -17.43 -5.23
N ALA A 85 0.55 -18.63 -5.79
CA ALA A 85 1.02 -19.85 -5.14
C ALA A 85 2.49 -20.19 -5.48
N ASP A 86 3.12 -19.42 -6.37
CA ASP A 86 4.43 -19.73 -6.95
C ASP A 86 5.53 -18.68 -6.61
N GLY A 87 5.30 -17.89 -5.55
CA GLY A 87 6.24 -16.89 -5.08
C GLY A 87 6.24 -15.60 -5.91
N GLY A 88 5.10 -15.26 -6.51
CA GLY A 88 4.90 -14.00 -7.23
C GLY A 88 5.21 -14.07 -8.72
N LEU A 89 5.47 -15.25 -9.29
CA LEU A 89 5.73 -15.40 -10.72
C LEU A 89 4.44 -15.35 -11.55
N GLY A 90 3.35 -15.90 -11.02
CA GLY A 90 2.02 -15.86 -11.61
C GLY A 90 0.97 -15.38 -10.63
N TRP A 91 0.01 -14.59 -11.13
CA TRP A 91 -1.07 -13.99 -10.32
C TRP A 91 -2.44 -14.35 -10.88
N SER A 92 -3.34 -14.75 -10.00
CA SER A 92 -4.72 -15.07 -10.32
C SER A 92 -5.66 -14.08 -9.67
N TYR A 93 -6.41 -13.33 -10.48
CA TYR A 93 -7.42 -12.38 -10.00
C TYR A 93 -8.56 -13.10 -9.26
N GLN A 94 -8.94 -12.61 -8.09
CA GLN A 94 -9.96 -13.20 -7.22
C GLN A 94 -11.22 -12.35 -7.09
N GLY A 95 -11.28 -11.19 -7.74
CA GLY A 95 -12.37 -10.23 -7.56
C GLY A 95 -11.95 -9.05 -6.70
N THR A 96 -12.93 -8.43 -6.05
CA THR A 96 -12.76 -7.31 -5.12
C THR A 96 -13.22 -7.70 -3.72
N LEU A 97 -12.69 -7.01 -2.71
CA LEU A 97 -13.17 -7.14 -1.33
C LEU A 97 -14.53 -6.47 -1.14
N ASP A 98 -15.41 -7.15 -0.43
CA ASP A 98 -16.70 -6.63 0.01
C ASP A 98 -16.63 -6.13 1.47
N GLY A 99 -17.60 -5.32 1.88
CA GLY A 99 -17.76 -4.89 3.27
C GLY A 99 -16.76 -3.87 3.78
N LEU A 100 -15.94 -3.27 2.90
CA LEU A 100 -14.93 -2.29 3.31
C LEU A 100 -15.47 -0.87 3.50
N VAL A 101 -16.66 -0.57 2.99
CA VAL A 101 -17.24 0.78 3.01
C VAL A 101 -17.90 1.04 4.36
N PRO A 102 -17.49 2.10 5.10
CA PRO A 102 -18.16 2.48 6.33
C PRO A 102 -19.65 2.80 6.10
N PRO A 103 -20.53 2.50 7.08
CA PRO A 103 -22.00 2.61 6.92
C PRO A 103 -22.50 3.99 6.48
N GLU A 104 -21.84 5.06 6.93
CA GLU A 104 -22.28 6.45 6.68
C GLU A 104 -21.63 7.08 5.41
N THR A 105 -20.92 6.28 4.62
CA THR A 105 -20.23 6.78 3.43
C THR A 105 -21.22 7.00 2.27
N GLU A 106 -21.13 8.15 1.61
CA GLU A 106 -21.87 8.42 0.37
C GLU A 106 -21.49 7.42 -0.73
N LEU A 107 -22.46 6.78 -1.34
CA LEU A 107 -22.26 5.79 -2.40
C LEU A 107 -22.41 6.40 -3.80
N PRO A 108 -21.68 5.84 -4.82
CA PRO A 108 -20.65 4.82 -4.68
C PRO A 108 -19.40 5.38 -3.99
N ALA A 109 -18.84 4.62 -3.05
CA ALA A 109 -17.63 5.03 -2.34
C ALA A 109 -16.39 4.88 -3.22
N THR A 110 -15.34 5.60 -2.85
CA THR A 110 -14.00 5.49 -3.41
C THR A 110 -13.07 4.91 -2.35
N LEU A 111 -12.37 3.82 -2.67
CA LEU A 111 -11.42 3.14 -1.80
C LEU A 111 -10.03 3.22 -2.42
N TRP A 112 -9.04 3.75 -1.68
CA TRP A 112 -7.65 3.90 -2.15
C TRP A 112 -6.63 3.34 -1.19
N ALA A 113 -5.51 2.89 -1.75
CA ALA A 113 -4.25 2.65 -1.07
C ALA A 113 -4.39 1.91 0.27
N PRO A 114 -4.75 0.63 0.25
CA PRO A 114 -4.77 -0.17 1.46
C PRO A 114 -3.35 -0.36 1.99
N ASP A 115 -3.13 -0.19 3.29
CA ASP A 115 -1.96 -0.77 3.97
C ASP A 115 -2.45 -1.89 4.90
N VAL A 116 -1.78 -3.04 4.88
CA VAL A 116 -2.21 -4.22 5.63
C VAL A 116 -1.04 -4.75 6.45
N VAL A 117 -1.18 -4.71 7.77
CA VAL A 117 -0.16 -5.17 8.69
C VAL A 117 -0.71 -6.24 9.64
N ARG A 118 0.15 -7.19 10.03
CA ARG A 118 -0.22 -8.17 11.03
C ARG A 118 0.09 -7.65 12.42
N ILE A 119 -0.92 -7.59 13.28
CA ILE A 119 -0.80 -7.16 14.67
C ILE A 119 -1.42 -8.24 15.56
N GLY A 120 -0.57 -8.95 16.30
CA GLY A 120 -0.98 -10.13 17.06
C GLY A 120 -1.46 -11.26 16.14
N ASP A 121 -2.71 -11.69 16.34
CA ASP A 121 -3.36 -12.76 15.57
C ASP A 121 -4.26 -12.26 14.44
N GLN A 122 -4.32 -10.95 14.22
CA GLN A 122 -5.17 -10.31 13.22
C GLN A 122 -4.35 -9.54 12.18
N TRP A 123 -4.94 -9.40 11.01
CA TRP A 123 -4.56 -8.44 9.99
C TRP A 123 -5.35 -7.16 10.19
N ILE A 124 -4.69 -6.02 10.19
CA ILE A 124 -5.33 -4.71 10.25
C ILE A 124 -5.07 -4.01 8.92
N MET A 125 -6.15 -3.61 8.26
CA MET A 125 -6.10 -2.77 7.06
C MET A 125 -6.36 -1.32 7.45
N TYR A 126 -5.50 -0.44 6.96
CA TYR A 126 -5.65 1.01 6.98
C TYR A 126 -6.00 1.46 5.58
N LEU A 127 -7.19 1.97 5.38
CA LEU A 127 -7.76 2.20 4.06
C LEU A 127 -8.22 3.64 3.91
N THR A 128 -7.84 4.29 2.82
CA THR A 128 -8.39 5.60 2.46
C THR A 128 -9.80 5.45 1.89
N VAL A 129 -10.74 6.21 2.45
CA VAL A 129 -12.15 6.22 2.03
C VAL A 129 -12.61 7.64 1.71
N LEU A 130 -13.26 7.79 0.55
CA LEU A 130 -13.96 9.00 0.14
C LEU A 130 -15.41 8.64 -0.22
N GLY A 131 -16.35 9.56 0.07
CA GLY A 131 -17.74 9.43 -0.40
C GLY A 131 -17.90 9.97 -1.82
N GLY A 132 -18.73 9.28 -2.59
CA GLY A 132 -19.13 9.69 -3.94
C GLY A 132 -18.07 9.51 -5.02
N VAL A 133 -18.45 9.87 -6.25
CA VAL A 133 -17.57 9.94 -7.43
C VAL A 133 -17.47 11.40 -7.87
N ARG A 134 -16.24 11.85 -8.14
CA ARG A 134 -15.96 13.24 -8.51
C ARG A 134 -15.19 13.31 -9.82
N THR A 135 -15.34 14.43 -10.50
CA THR A 135 -14.61 14.75 -11.74
C THR A 135 -13.30 15.49 -11.49
N ASP A 136 -13.07 15.87 -10.25
CA ASP A 136 -11.90 16.61 -9.76
C ASP A 136 -11.35 15.99 -8.47
N TRP A 137 -10.26 16.55 -7.93
CA TRP A 137 -9.57 16.10 -6.72
C TRP A 137 -10.15 16.70 -5.42
N THR A 138 -11.39 17.17 -5.44
CA THR A 138 -12.04 17.74 -4.25
C THR A 138 -12.68 16.67 -3.37
N GLY A 139 -13.14 17.07 -2.20
CA GLY A 139 -13.85 16.23 -1.24
C GLY A 139 -12.99 15.80 -0.06
N ASN A 140 -13.68 15.37 0.98
CA ASN A 140 -13.04 14.86 2.18
C ASN A 140 -12.57 13.41 1.97
N ALA A 141 -11.46 13.07 2.59
CA ALA A 141 -10.94 11.72 2.65
C ALA A 141 -10.51 11.38 4.08
N SER A 142 -10.77 10.17 4.51
CA SER A 142 -10.37 9.69 5.83
C SER A 142 -9.69 8.33 5.73
N ILE A 143 -8.84 8.03 6.72
CA ILE A 143 -8.26 6.71 6.90
C ILE A 143 -9.13 5.95 7.90
N VAL A 144 -9.56 4.77 7.51
CA VAL A 144 -10.35 3.85 8.35
C VAL A 144 -9.57 2.59 8.67
N GLN A 145 -9.92 1.94 9.76
CA GLN A 145 -9.37 0.66 10.16
C GLN A 145 -10.38 -0.47 9.99
N LEU A 146 -9.90 -1.59 9.45
CA LEU A 146 -10.64 -2.84 9.37
C LEU A 146 -9.75 -3.98 9.88
N ALA A 147 -10.37 -5.02 10.44
CA ALA A 147 -9.67 -6.20 10.92
C ALA A 147 -10.09 -7.46 10.16
N SER A 148 -9.16 -8.40 10.00
CA SER A 148 -9.41 -9.70 9.39
C SER A 148 -8.56 -10.78 10.05
N ARG A 149 -9.05 -12.04 10.01
CA ARG A 149 -8.29 -13.22 10.41
C ARG A 149 -7.91 -14.11 9.21
N ASP A 150 -8.53 -13.86 8.05
CA ASP A 150 -8.45 -14.72 6.86
C ASP A 150 -8.09 -13.97 5.56
N LEU A 151 -7.84 -12.65 5.64
CA LEU A 151 -7.58 -11.76 4.51
C LEU A 151 -8.73 -11.68 3.47
N ALA A 152 -9.87 -12.28 3.77
CA ALA A 152 -11.04 -12.33 2.88
C ALA A 152 -12.25 -11.61 3.49
N THR A 153 -12.47 -11.78 4.78
CA THR A 153 -13.58 -11.15 5.51
C THR A 153 -13.03 -10.05 6.41
N TRP A 154 -13.60 -8.85 6.29
CA TRP A 154 -13.12 -7.67 7.00
C TRP A 154 -14.22 -7.06 7.87
N GLU A 155 -13.87 -6.75 9.11
CA GLU A 155 -14.71 -6.06 10.07
C GLU A 155 -14.30 -4.60 10.19
N TYR A 156 -15.22 -3.67 10.02
CA TYR A 156 -14.97 -2.25 10.21
C TYR A 156 -14.81 -1.91 11.68
N LEU A 157 -13.66 -1.33 12.07
CA LEU A 157 -13.36 -0.95 13.45
C LEU A 157 -13.66 0.53 13.73
N GLY A 158 -13.43 1.40 12.76
CA GLY A 158 -13.64 2.85 12.91
C GLY A 158 -12.76 3.69 12.01
N ALA A 159 -13.04 4.98 11.97
CA ALA A 159 -12.17 5.98 11.36
C ALA A 159 -11.13 6.47 12.36
N ILE A 160 -9.93 6.79 11.88
CA ILE A 160 -8.87 7.40 12.69
C ILE A 160 -9.06 8.93 12.64
N ASP A 161 -9.13 9.57 13.79
CA ASP A 161 -9.18 11.04 13.88
C ASP A 161 -7.79 11.63 13.74
N LEU A 162 -7.51 12.21 12.57
CA LEU A 162 -6.23 12.85 12.24
C LEU A 162 -6.35 14.38 12.12
N ASP A 163 -7.42 14.98 12.65
CA ASP A 163 -7.66 16.43 12.68
C ASP A 163 -7.40 17.10 11.31
N SER A 164 -7.77 16.44 10.24
CA SER A 164 -7.63 16.96 8.88
C SER A 164 -8.79 16.45 8.02
N PRO A 165 -9.35 17.29 7.14
CA PRO A 165 -10.48 16.88 6.30
C PRO A 165 -10.07 15.98 5.14
N ARG A 166 -8.76 15.85 4.85
CA ARG A 166 -8.30 15.10 3.69
C ARG A 166 -6.94 14.44 3.92
N VAL A 167 -6.99 13.22 4.41
CA VAL A 167 -5.83 12.36 4.68
C VAL A 167 -5.94 11.08 3.86
N ILE A 168 -4.83 10.68 3.24
CA ILE A 168 -4.76 9.50 2.38
C ILE A 168 -3.46 8.72 2.61
N ASP A 169 -3.35 7.54 2.00
CA ASP A 169 -2.12 6.76 1.85
C ASP A 169 -1.46 6.43 3.19
N ALA A 170 -2.16 5.67 4.00
CA ALA A 170 -1.63 5.18 5.27
C ALA A 170 -0.49 4.16 5.09
N ALA A 171 0.51 4.23 5.96
CA ALA A 171 1.50 3.18 6.15
C ALA A 171 1.75 2.99 7.64
N VAL A 172 1.76 1.75 8.12
CA VAL A 172 1.94 1.45 9.55
C VAL A 172 3.11 0.51 9.77
N ALA A 173 3.97 0.84 10.73
CA ALA A 173 5.05 -0.04 11.17
C ALA A 173 5.32 0.06 12.67
N LEU A 174 5.89 -1.02 13.22
CA LEU A 174 6.46 -1.03 14.56
C LEU A 174 7.83 -0.35 14.52
N CYS A 175 8.05 0.63 15.39
CA CYS A 175 9.28 1.41 15.45
C CYS A 175 10.24 0.88 16.52
N GLY A 176 11.48 1.36 16.48
CA GLY A 176 12.53 0.95 17.42
C GLY A 176 12.26 1.30 18.89
N ASP A 177 11.37 2.25 19.15
CA ASP A 177 10.88 2.59 20.50
C ASP A 177 9.79 1.64 21.04
N GLY A 178 9.41 0.63 20.26
CA GLY A 178 8.39 -0.36 20.60
C GLY A 178 6.95 0.10 20.37
N ARG A 179 6.75 1.26 19.79
CA ARG A 179 5.43 1.81 19.47
C ARG A 179 5.13 1.69 17.97
N TYR A 180 3.86 1.61 17.62
CA TYR A 180 3.44 1.67 16.22
C TYR A 180 3.29 3.12 15.78
N ARG A 181 3.73 3.41 14.56
CA ARG A 181 3.45 4.68 13.88
C ARG A 181 2.67 4.47 12.61
N LEU A 182 1.73 5.38 12.40
CA LEU A 182 0.98 5.57 11.17
C LEU A 182 1.56 6.81 10.48
N TRP A 183 2.07 6.65 9.27
CA TRP A 183 2.41 7.77 8.38
C TRP A 183 1.32 7.90 7.33
N TYR A 184 1.03 9.12 6.94
CA TYR A 184 -0.03 9.43 5.98
C TYR A 184 0.25 10.73 5.25
N LYS A 185 -0.30 10.89 4.04
CA LYS A 185 -0.30 12.16 3.34
C LYS A 185 -1.46 13.02 3.83
N ASP A 186 -1.16 14.25 4.19
CA ASP A 186 -2.17 15.28 4.48
C ASP A 186 -2.27 16.26 3.30
N GLU A 187 -3.30 16.10 2.47
CA GLU A 187 -3.51 16.94 1.29
C GLU A 187 -3.98 18.35 1.66
N ALA A 188 -4.63 18.52 2.81
CA ALA A 188 -5.06 19.83 3.29
C ALA A 188 -3.88 20.67 3.84
N ARG A 189 -2.77 20.01 4.17
CA ARG A 189 -1.59 20.64 4.81
C ARG A 189 -0.34 20.51 3.93
N GLY A 190 -0.47 20.70 2.62
CA GLY A 190 0.65 20.78 1.67
C GLY A 190 1.08 19.48 1.04
N SER A 191 0.26 18.42 1.11
CA SER A 191 0.58 17.10 0.52
C SER A 191 1.94 16.57 0.95
N ASN A 192 2.19 16.58 2.25
CA ASN A 192 3.40 16.08 2.89
C ASN A 192 3.06 14.91 3.82
N THR A 193 4.07 14.17 4.26
CA THR A 193 3.89 13.06 5.21
C THR A 193 3.82 13.56 6.64
N TYR A 194 2.75 13.21 7.32
CA TYR A 194 2.51 13.41 8.75
C TYR A 194 2.53 12.06 9.47
N SER A 195 2.62 12.06 10.80
CA SER A 195 2.57 10.83 11.59
C SER A 195 1.64 10.93 12.79
N ALA A 196 1.19 9.77 13.22
CA ALA A 196 0.53 9.52 14.49
C ALA A 196 1.12 8.26 15.12
N VAL A 197 1.06 8.15 16.44
CA VAL A 197 1.65 7.05 17.22
C VAL A 197 0.60 6.38 18.09
N SER A 198 0.74 5.06 18.29
CA SER A 198 -0.15 4.26 19.14
C SER A 198 0.60 3.12 19.84
N ASP A 199 0.16 2.80 21.06
CA ASP A 199 0.56 1.59 21.78
C ASP A 199 -0.43 0.43 21.56
N THR A 200 -1.62 0.74 21.04
CA THR A 200 -2.71 -0.22 20.76
C THR A 200 -3.27 -0.01 19.35
N PRO A 201 -2.48 -0.27 18.31
CA PRO A 201 -2.80 0.11 16.91
C PRO A 201 -4.04 -0.57 16.33
N GLN A 202 -4.63 -1.56 17.01
CA GLN A 202 -5.92 -2.15 16.63
C GLN A 202 -7.13 -1.27 17.01
N ASP A 203 -6.94 -0.30 17.92
CA ASP A 203 -7.98 0.65 18.32
C ASP A 203 -7.86 1.95 17.52
N PRO A 204 -8.80 2.29 16.63
CA PRO A 204 -8.74 3.52 15.85
C PRO A 204 -8.73 4.80 16.69
N SER A 205 -9.20 4.75 17.93
CA SER A 205 -9.18 5.89 18.85
C SER A 205 -7.85 6.11 19.59
N SER A 206 -6.90 5.16 19.45
CA SER A 206 -5.63 5.18 20.19
C SER A 206 -4.54 6.02 19.54
N TRP A 207 -4.75 6.47 18.31
CA TRP A 207 -3.75 7.21 17.54
C TRP A 207 -3.59 8.64 18.02
N ILE A 208 -2.37 9.01 18.39
CA ILE A 208 -1.99 10.36 18.84
C ILE A 208 -1.13 11.00 17.75
N GLN A 209 -1.58 12.13 17.21
CA GLN A 209 -0.85 12.83 16.17
C GLN A 209 0.49 13.36 16.69
N GLU A 210 1.55 13.18 15.90
CA GLU A 210 2.88 13.73 16.16
C GLU A 210 3.19 14.94 15.27
N GLY A 211 2.49 15.07 14.11
CA GLY A 211 2.60 16.19 13.19
C GLY A 211 3.40 15.88 11.94
N LEU A 212 3.97 16.93 11.33
CA LEU A 212 4.72 16.87 10.08
C LEU A 212 6.01 16.04 10.24
N THR A 213 6.14 14.97 9.45
CA THR A 213 7.29 14.07 9.49
C THR A 213 8.28 14.34 8.36
N ILE A 214 7.80 14.40 7.11
CA ILE A 214 8.62 14.71 5.95
C ILE A 214 8.11 16.00 5.31
N PRO A 215 8.82 17.13 5.50
CA PRO A 215 8.50 18.38 4.83
C PRO A 215 9.11 18.44 3.42
N GLY A 216 8.63 19.36 2.61
CA GLY A 216 9.31 19.73 1.36
C GLY A 216 8.41 19.65 0.13
N ARG A 217 8.91 19.03 -0.92
CA ARG A 217 8.14 18.83 -2.16
C ARG A 217 6.89 18.00 -1.84
N PRO A 218 5.72 18.33 -2.42
CA PRO A 218 4.54 17.48 -2.31
C PRO A 218 4.83 16.05 -2.76
N HIS A 219 4.31 15.07 -2.01
CA HIS A 219 4.50 13.64 -2.25
C HIS A 219 3.35 12.84 -1.66
N GLU A 220 3.35 11.53 -1.91
CA GLU A 220 2.33 10.61 -1.41
C GLU A 220 2.93 9.22 -1.10
N GLY A 221 2.10 8.28 -0.68
CA GLY A 221 2.44 6.87 -0.55
C GLY A 221 3.66 6.60 0.34
N PRO A 222 3.74 7.12 1.58
CA PRO A 222 4.83 6.75 2.47
C PRO A 222 4.83 5.25 2.71
N LYS A 223 6.02 4.61 2.69
CA LYS A 223 6.19 3.24 3.14
C LYS A 223 7.44 3.13 3.99
N VAL A 224 7.28 2.58 5.19
CA VAL A 224 8.37 2.41 6.17
C VAL A 224 8.68 0.93 6.34
N PHE A 225 9.97 0.60 6.32
CA PHE A 225 10.47 -0.76 6.47
C PHE A 225 11.87 -0.76 7.07
N GLN A 226 12.34 -1.92 7.55
CA GLN A 226 13.71 -2.11 8.03
C GLN A 226 14.49 -2.99 7.05
N LEU A 227 15.72 -2.61 6.75
CA LEU A 227 16.66 -3.37 5.93
C LEU A 227 18.09 -3.09 6.39
N GLU A 228 18.91 -4.14 6.59
CA GLU A 228 20.28 -4.04 7.12
C GLU A 228 20.36 -3.22 8.42
N GLY A 229 19.36 -3.42 9.33
CA GLY A 229 19.33 -2.75 10.63
C GLY A 229 18.95 -1.27 10.61
N THR A 230 18.73 -0.67 9.45
CA THR A 230 18.32 0.73 9.27
C THR A 230 16.82 0.79 8.92
N TYR A 231 16.11 1.76 9.46
CA TYR A 231 14.75 2.08 9.01
C TYR A 231 14.82 3.01 7.80
N TRP A 232 14.06 2.64 6.80
CA TRP A 232 13.92 3.37 5.56
C TRP A 232 12.49 3.82 5.38
N MET A 233 12.30 5.00 4.81
CA MET A 233 11.02 5.47 4.29
C MET A 233 11.20 5.84 2.83
N ILE A 234 10.28 5.38 1.99
CA ILE A 234 10.14 5.86 0.63
C ILE A 234 8.83 6.63 0.51
N VAL A 235 8.81 7.65 -0.35
CA VAL A 235 7.61 8.43 -0.70
C VAL A 235 7.59 8.70 -2.19
N ASP A 236 6.41 8.66 -2.82
CA ASP A 236 6.23 8.94 -4.24
C ASP A 236 6.19 10.46 -4.50
N GLU A 237 7.22 10.99 -5.15
CA GLU A 237 7.29 12.38 -5.60
C GLU A 237 6.81 12.58 -7.04
N TRP A 238 6.14 11.58 -7.64
CA TRP A 238 5.70 11.53 -9.04
C TRP A 238 6.83 11.62 -10.09
N ARG A 239 8.06 11.65 -9.64
CA ARG A 239 9.30 11.59 -10.44
C ARG A 239 10.21 10.43 -10.06
N GLY A 240 9.72 9.54 -9.22
CA GLY A 240 10.40 8.43 -8.56
C GLY A 240 10.14 8.45 -7.06
N GLN A 241 10.65 7.45 -6.34
CA GLN A 241 10.52 7.34 -4.89
C GLN A 241 11.66 8.09 -4.21
N ALA A 242 11.36 9.11 -3.41
CA ALA A 242 12.34 9.75 -2.55
C ALA A 242 12.61 8.89 -1.31
N ILE A 243 13.87 8.88 -0.87
CA ILE A 243 14.37 7.96 0.16
C ILE A 243 14.80 8.75 1.40
N TYR A 244 14.35 8.27 2.55
CA TYR A 244 14.78 8.76 3.86
C TYR A 244 15.20 7.59 4.74
N ARG A 245 16.11 7.83 5.69
CA ARG A 245 16.57 6.84 6.67
C ARG A 245 16.45 7.39 8.08
N SER A 246 16.24 6.49 9.04
CA SER A 246 16.21 6.77 10.48
C SER A 246 16.76 5.56 11.24
N ASP A 247 17.30 5.78 12.44
CA ASP A 247 17.83 4.71 13.28
C ASP A 247 16.72 3.93 14.00
N ASP A 248 15.57 4.56 14.24
CA ASP A 248 14.49 4.02 15.08
C ASP A 248 13.07 4.17 14.49
N ALA A 249 12.94 4.87 13.36
CA ALA A 249 11.67 5.28 12.75
C ALA A 249 10.78 6.17 13.64
N ALA A 250 11.24 6.52 14.85
CA ALA A 250 10.49 7.39 15.74
C ALA A 250 10.63 8.88 15.38
N GLY A 251 11.53 9.21 14.46
CA GLY A 251 11.80 10.56 13.98
C GLY A 251 13.16 10.66 13.31
N ASN A 252 13.72 11.86 13.24
CA ASN A 252 15.06 12.13 12.71
C ASN A 252 15.30 11.56 11.31
N TRP A 253 14.31 11.66 10.44
CA TRP A 253 14.40 11.20 9.07
C TRP A 253 15.39 12.05 8.26
N VAL A 254 16.42 11.40 7.73
CA VAL A 254 17.47 12.04 6.93
C VAL A 254 17.31 11.61 5.47
N PRO A 255 17.18 12.57 4.53
CA PRO A 255 17.12 12.24 3.11
C PRO A 255 18.42 11.60 2.63
N GLN A 256 18.28 10.63 1.71
CA GLN A 256 19.43 10.08 1.01
C GLN A 256 19.90 11.06 -0.07
N GLU A 257 21.23 11.24 -0.23
CA GLU A 257 21.79 12.07 -1.30
C GLU A 257 22.23 11.26 -2.53
N HIS A 258 22.57 9.99 -2.32
CA HIS A 258 22.97 9.08 -3.39
C HIS A 258 21.89 8.97 -4.47
N LEU A 259 22.28 8.99 -5.75
CA LEU A 259 21.39 9.00 -6.91
C LEU A 259 20.37 10.18 -6.91
N GLY A 260 20.73 11.32 -6.28
CA GLY A 260 19.82 12.45 -6.12
C GLY A 260 18.64 12.18 -5.18
N GLY A 261 18.77 11.16 -4.31
CA GLY A 261 17.77 10.77 -3.34
C GLY A 261 16.59 10.00 -3.90
N LEU A 262 16.66 9.54 -5.15
CA LEU A 262 15.51 8.89 -5.83
C LEU A 262 15.86 7.49 -6.34
N ILE A 263 14.90 6.58 -6.27
CA ILE A 263 14.85 5.31 -7.00
C ILE A 263 13.62 5.25 -7.89
N LEU A 264 13.52 4.24 -8.76
CA LEU A 264 12.44 4.07 -9.73
C LEU A 264 12.27 5.26 -10.70
N THR A 265 13.36 5.93 -11.00
CA THR A 265 13.44 6.97 -12.02
C THR A 265 13.77 6.33 -13.38
N GLN A 266 12.78 5.78 -14.05
CA GLN A 266 12.95 4.94 -15.24
C GLN A 266 13.73 5.62 -16.37
N PRO A 267 14.62 4.87 -17.06
CA PRO A 267 15.26 5.33 -18.30
C PRO A 267 14.30 5.33 -19.49
N GLU A 268 13.24 4.53 -19.45
CA GLU A 268 12.20 4.53 -20.47
C GLU A 268 11.49 5.88 -20.52
N ARG A 269 11.09 6.28 -21.72
CA ARG A 269 10.40 7.56 -21.93
C ARG A 269 9.18 7.40 -22.81
N VAL A 270 8.10 8.08 -22.42
CA VAL A 270 6.92 8.27 -23.23
C VAL A 270 6.85 9.76 -23.62
N ASP A 271 6.86 10.06 -24.90
CA ASP A 271 6.87 11.44 -25.43
C ASP A 271 7.99 12.32 -24.80
N GLY A 272 9.17 11.72 -24.55
CA GLY A 272 10.31 12.38 -23.95
C GLY A 272 10.27 12.55 -22.44
N ARG A 273 9.22 12.11 -21.76
CA ARG A 273 9.07 12.14 -20.30
C ARG A 273 9.39 10.79 -19.68
N PRO A 274 10.04 10.72 -18.51
CA PRO A 274 10.36 9.46 -17.86
C PRO A 274 9.07 8.76 -17.41
N VAL A 275 9.02 7.44 -17.60
CA VAL A 275 8.06 6.57 -16.93
C VAL A 275 8.65 6.22 -15.57
N VAL A 276 7.96 6.49 -14.49
CA VAL A 276 8.45 6.33 -13.13
C VAL A 276 7.62 5.31 -12.35
N GLY A 277 8.25 4.68 -11.35
CA GLY A 277 7.53 3.88 -10.38
C GLY A 277 6.79 4.77 -9.39
N ARG A 278 5.54 4.40 -9.15
CA ARG A 278 4.59 5.11 -8.27
C ARG A 278 4.43 4.37 -6.96
N HIS A 279 3.57 4.86 -6.09
CA HIS A 279 3.23 4.34 -4.77
C HIS A 279 3.53 2.85 -4.61
N ALA A 280 4.33 2.48 -3.62
CA ALA A 280 4.95 1.17 -3.55
C ALA A 280 4.84 0.53 -2.16
N ASP A 281 4.90 -0.80 -2.15
CA ASP A 281 5.07 -1.63 -0.96
C ASP A 281 6.45 -2.28 -0.93
N VAL A 282 6.92 -2.63 0.26
CA VAL A 282 8.22 -3.28 0.46
C VAL A 282 8.06 -4.53 1.31
N VAL A 283 8.47 -5.68 0.76
CA VAL A 283 8.38 -6.97 1.42
C VAL A 283 9.75 -7.65 1.50
N PRO A 284 10.22 -8.07 2.69
CA PRO A 284 11.49 -8.77 2.83
C PRO A 284 11.56 -10.05 1.99
N LEU A 285 12.70 -10.27 1.32
CA LEU A 285 13.01 -11.51 0.62
C LEU A 285 13.77 -12.45 1.57
N ALA A 286 13.21 -13.65 1.78
CA ALA A 286 13.83 -14.66 2.63
C ALA A 286 14.98 -15.40 1.93
N GLY A 287 15.95 -15.93 2.71
CA GLY A 287 16.87 -16.98 2.28
C GLY A 287 17.94 -16.56 1.27
N GLN A 288 18.49 -15.36 1.41
CA GLN A 288 19.59 -14.93 0.54
C GLN A 288 20.89 -15.70 0.85
N GLU A 289 21.45 -16.40 -0.14
CA GLU A 289 22.63 -17.27 0.00
C GLU A 289 23.91 -16.50 0.40
N ASP A 290 24.00 -15.22 0.06
CA ASP A 290 25.14 -14.35 0.36
C ASP A 290 25.07 -13.66 1.72
N GLY A 291 24.03 -13.94 2.51
CA GLY A 291 23.82 -13.39 3.85
C GLY A 291 23.41 -11.91 3.89
N ARG A 292 23.15 -11.29 2.74
CA ARG A 292 22.65 -9.92 2.66
C ARG A 292 21.11 -9.90 2.75
N GLU A 293 20.59 -8.93 3.45
CA GLU A 293 19.15 -8.68 3.42
C GLU A 293 18.77 -8.00 2.11
N ARG A 294 17.68 -8.46 1.52
CA ARG A 294 17.05 -7.86 0.34
C ARG A 294 15.55 -7.79 0.56
N ALA A 295 14.92 -6.88 -0.15
CA ALA A 295 13.45 -6.76 -0.16
C ALA A 295 12.94 -6.64 -1.60
N LEU A 296 11.71 -7.05 -1.81
CA LEU A 296 10.96 -6.79 -3.03
C LEU A 296 10.24 -5.47 -2.88
N LEU A 297 10.51 -4.52 -3.77
CA LEU A 297 9.76 -3.28 -3.92
C LEU A 297 8.69 -3.51 -4.96
N VAL A 298 7.43 -3.54 -4.54
CA VAL A 298 6.28 -3.74 -5.41
C VAL A 298 5.62 -2.40 -5.66
N TYR A 299 5.53 -1.98 -6.90
CA TYR A 299 5.06 -0.65 -7.28
C TYR A 299 4.18 -0.70 -8.52
N PHE A 300 3.47 0.36 -8.80
CA PHE A 300 2.79 0.47 -10.08
C PHE A 300 3.44 1.52 -11.00
N THR A 301 3.15 1.43 -12.27
CA THR A 301 3.57 2.40 -13.28
C THR A 301 2.49 2.59 -14.33
N HIS A 302 2.47 3.75 -14.95
CA HIS A 302 1.65 4.03 -16.14
C HIS A 302 2.50 3.87 -17.40
N PRO A 303 2.45 2.72 -18.10
CA PRO A 303 3.38 2.41 -19.19
C PRO A 303 3.26 3.32 -20.40
N HIS A 304 2.14 4.02 -20.53
CA HIS A 304 1.85 4.90 -21.67
C HIS A 304 1.83 6.39 -21.29
N TRP A 305 2.26 6.73 -20.09
CA TRP A 305 2.25 8.11 -19.63
C TRP A 305 3.43 8.43 -18.73
N GLY A 306 4.25 9.38 -19.15
CA GLY A 306 5.48 9.78 -18.47
C GLY A 306 5.43 11.17 -17.83
N GLY A 307 4.24 11.72 -17.57
CA GLY A 307 4.10 13.02 -16.92
C GLY A 307 4.28 12.98 -15.41
N GLU A 308 4.75 14.07 -14.81
CA GLU A 308 4.79 14.22 -13.35
C GLU A 308 3.39 14.45 -12.76
N ASP A 309 2.49 15.01 -13.55
CA ASP A 309 1.15 15.43 -13.15
C ASP A 309 0.11 14.62 -13.92
N ILE A 310 -0.25 13.47 -13.41
CA ILE A 310 -1.30 12.62 -13.96
C ILE A 310 -2.68 13.25 -13.79
N ASP A 311 -2.82 14.15 -12.83
CA ASP A 311 -4.09 14.63 -12.32
C ASP A 311 -4.76 15.62 -13.24
N THR A 312 -3.95 16.37 -13.98
CA THR A 312 -4.45 17.40 -14.89
C THR A 312 -4.71 16.88 -16.30
N MET A 313 -4.24 15.69 -16.65
CA MET A 313 -4.03 15.31 -18.04
C MET A 313 -4.38 13.85 -18.35
N ALA A 314 -5.30 13.20 -17.65
CA ALA A 314 -5.70 11.82 -18.01
C ALA A 314 -6.76 11.78 -19.13
N PRO A 315 -6.44 12.27 -20.34
CA PRO A 315 -7.43 12.50 -21.37
C PRO A 315 -7.83 11.21 -22.07
N GLU A 316 -6.90 10.26 -22.21
CA GLU A 316 -7.16 9.07 -23.00
C GLU A 316 -7.08 7.79 -22.14
N PRO A 317 -7.97 6.79 -22.35
CA PRO A 317 -7.98 5.55 -21.60
C PRO A 317 -6.62 4.85 -21.56
N LYS A 318 -5.86 4.82 -22.66
CA LYS A 318 -4.55 4.15 -22.69
C LYS A 318 -3.52 4.75 -21.73
N THR A 319 -3.58 6.07 -21.46
CA THR A 319 -2.64 6.73 -20.53
C THR A 319 -3.00 6.51 -19.08
N ARG A 320 -4.24 6.10 -18.78
CA ARG A 320 -4.74 5.75 -17.46
C ARG A 320 -4.33 4.33 -17.04
N LEU A 321 -4.03 3.46 -18.02
CA LEU A 321 -3.64 2.07 -17.75
C LEU A 321 -2.45 2.03 -16.80
N SER A 322 -2.48 1.08 -15.88
CA SER A 322 -1.39 0.86 -14.94
C SER A 322 -1.05 -0.63 -14.82
N HIS A 323 0.19 -0.89 -14.45
CA HIS A 323 0.68 -2.25 -14.24
C HIS A 323 1.42 -2.32 -12.91
N VAL A 324 1.23 -3.39 -12.15
CA VAL A 324 2.05 -3.67 -10.98
C VAL A 324 3.33 -4.38 -11.43
N ARG A 325 4.45 -3.90 -10.95
CA ARG A 325 5.81 -4.39 -11.21
C ARG A 325 6.57 -4.55 -9.90
N ALA A 326 7.77 -5.11 -9.96
CA ALA A 326 8.66 -5.14 -8.83
C ALA A 326 10.10 -4.87 -9.22
N ALA A 327 10.89 -4.46 -8.21
CA ALA A 327 12.32 -4.32 -8.24
C ALA A 327 12.92 -4.92 -6.96
N VAL A 328 14.20 -5.26 -6.96
CA VAL A 328 14.89 -5.72 -5.76
C VAL A 328 15.57 -4.55 -5.08
N LEU A 329 15.28 -4.35 -3.80
CA LEU A 329 15.97 -3.41 -2.92
C LEU A 329 17.13 -4.09 -2.20
N GLU A 330 18.24 -3.37 -2.09
CA GLU A 330 19.38 -3.75 -1.26
C GLU A 330 20.09 -2.49 -0.73
N VAL A 331 20.89 -2.66 0.31
CA VAL A 331 21.75 -1.59 0.83
C VAL A 331 23.17 -1.77 0.29
N ARG A 332 23.70 -0.74 -0.37
CA ARG A 332 25.09 -0.69 -0.87
C ARG A 332 25.78 0.57 -0.34
N ASP A 333 26.89 0.38 0.33
CA ASP A 333 27.67 1.49 0.92
C ASP A 333 26.82 2.45 1.76
N GLY A 334 25.87 1.89 2.56
CA GLY A 334 24.95 2.63 3.42
C GLY A 334 23.82 3.39 2.68
N ASN A 335 23.60 3.10 1.39
CA ASN A 335 22.54 3.69 0.59
C ASN A 335 21.56 2.62 0.11
N LEU A 336 20.29 2.96 0.12
CA LEU A 336 19.25 2.14 -0.47
C LEU A 336 19.28 2.29 -2.00
N VAL A 337 19.38 1.17 -2.70
CA VAL A 337 19.37 1.12 -4.17
C VAL A 337 18.40 0.06 -4.65
N CYS A 338 17.90 0.20 -5.87
CA CYS A 338 17.04 -0.82 -6.47
C CYS A 338 17.59 -1.31 -7.80
N THR A 339 17.33 -2.59 -8.09
CA THR A 339 17.57 -3.21 -9.38
C THR A 339 16.24 -3.60 -9.98
N GLU A 340 15.89 -3.00 -11.11
CA GLU A 340 14.66 -3.29 -11.87
C GLU A 340 14.88 -4.48 -12.82
N HIS A 341 13.83 -5.24 -13.11
CA HIS A 341 13.83 -6.42 -13.98
C HIS A 341 13.26 -6.13 -15.36
#